data_a3cddbf160f38bf9778112f5d49b143a
#
_entry.id   a3cddbf160f38bf9778112f5d49b143a
#
_cell.length_a   1.000
_cell.length_b   1.000
_cell.length_c   1.000
_cell.angle_alpha   90.00
_cell.angle_beta   90.00
_cell.angle_gamma   90.00
#
_symmetry.space_group_name_H-M   'P 1'
#
loop_
_entity.id
_entity.type
_entity.pdbx_description
1 polymer ?
#
loop_
_entity_poly.entity_id
_entity_poly.type
_entity_poly.pdbx_seq_one_letter_code
_entity_poly.pdbx_strand_id
1 'polypeptide(L)'
;MSEETNHIPETDEQLRAKKRKRRVRLAILYPAILIALSFLCYFLYRIDDFVHVCRIPPGTIVVDSRSIRPYDPVFDDFFRSGKHPKLLSYLMYRHYVIPDGVMEIGESAFLESGCLFLRSVEIPGSVKKIGRSAFEECCNLTTIELPEGVETIEPLAFRRCVNLKRVELPNSLKTIGGGAFAGCTALEKIRIPDGVTEIGIGAFLGCSSLVDVELPPGVKVAPEAFSGTLVPPEKIPPPKQPQP
;
A
#
# COMPACT_ATOMS: atom_id res chain seq x y z
N MET A 1 -68.18 29.69 9.15
CA MET A 1 -68.34 28.24 9.01
C MET A 1 -66.90 27.65 8.81
N SER A 2 -66.35 27.15 9.90
CA SER A 2 -65.00 26.56 9.97
C SER A 2 -65.14 25.06 9.72
N GLU A 3 -64.51 24.55 8.64
CA GLU A 3 -64.40 23.09 8.39
C GLU A 3 -63.40 22.51 9.40
N GLU A 4 -63.92 21.85 10.42
CA GLU A 4 -63.15 20.96 11.27
C GLU A 4 -62.77 19.72 10.45
N THR A 5 -61.51 19.59 10.05
CA THR A 5 -60.94 18.37 9.47
C THR A 5 -60.89 17.31 10.55
N ASN A 6 -61.83 16.38 10.47
CA ASN A 6 -61.97 15.23 11.36
C ASN A 6 -60.73 14.29 11.22
N HIS A 7 -59.75 14.46 12.10
CA HIS A 7 -58.55 13.63 12.13
C HIS A 7 -58.86 12.32 12.86
N ILE A 8 -59.20 11.26 12.11
CA ILE A 8 -59.39 9.91 12.66
C ILE A 8 -58.03 9.40 13.09
N PRO A 9 -57.80 9.08 14.36
CA PRO A 9 -56.48 8.55 14.80
C PRO A 9 -56.22 7.18 14.16
N GLU A 10 -55.04 7.04 13.53
CA GLU A 10 -54.58 5.75 12.98
C GLU A 10 -54.55 4.69 14.05
N THR A 11 -55.15 3.54 13.81
CA THR A 11 -55.11 2.41 14.73
C THR A 11 -53.70 1.86 14.84
N ASP A 12 -53.38 1.29 16.02
CA ASP A 12 -52.06 0.70 16.33
C ASP A 12 -51.64 -0.37 15.30
N GLU A 13 -52.60 -1.05 14.73
CA GLU A 13 -52.42 -2.06 13.68
C GLU A 13 -52.00 -1.44 12.33
N GLN A 14 -52.56 -0.30 11.95
CA GLN A 14 -52.18 0.44 10.77
C GLN A 14 -50.74 1.01 10.92
N LEU A 15 -50.36 1.45 12.11
CA LEU A 15 -49.02 1.93 12.39
C LEU A 15 -47.99 0.81 12.33
N ARG A 16 -48.33 -0.38 12.84
CA ARG A 16 -47.47 -1.60 12.73
C ARG A 16 -47.32 -2.06 11.29
N ALA A 17 -48.37 -2.01 10.50
CA ALA A 17 -48.33 -2.33 9.07
C ALA A 17 -47.47 -1.35 8.27
N LYS A 18 -47.57 -0.02 8.53
CA LYS A 18 -46.69 0.98 7.94
C LYS A 18 -45.20 0.79 8.31
N LYS A 19 -44.91 0.50 9.57
CA LYS A 19 -43.55 0.21 10.06
C LYS A 19 -42.99 -1.07 9.41
N ARG A 20 -43.82 -2.10 9.23
CA ARG A 20 -43.44 -3.35 8.57
C ARG A 20 -43.16 -3.14 7.06
N LYS A 21 -44.02 -2.39 6.35
CA LYS A 21 -43.81 -2.02 4.95
C LYS A 21 -42.53 -1.18 4.76
N ARG A 22 -42.23 -0.27 5.68
CA ARG A 22 -41.02 0.56 5.63
C ARG A 22 -39.74 -0.28 5.87
N ARG A 23 -39.80 -1.26 6.81
CA ARG A 23 -38.67 -2.19 7.05
C ARG A 23 -38.44 -3.11 5.86
N VAL A 24 -39.47 -3.62 5.21
CA VAL A 24 -39.34 -4.47 4.01
C VAL A 24 -38.79 -3.65 2.82
N ARG A 25 -39.26 -2.40 2.62
CA ARG A 25 -38.70 -1.52 1.58
C ARG A 25 -37.23 -1.21 1.81
N LEU A 26 -36.82 -0.93 3.04
CA LEU A 26 -35.41 -0.71 3.40
C LEU A 26 -34.56 -1.97 3.21
N ALA A 27 -35.10 -3.16 3.55
CA ALA A 27 -34.41 -4.42 3.41
C ALA A 27 -34.18 -4.81 1.92
N ILE A 28 -35.04 -4.33 1.00
CA ILE A 28 -34.90 -4.56 -0.45
C ILE A 28 -34.07 -3.45 -1.11
N LEU A 29 -34.27 -2.19 -0.69
CA LEU A 29 -33.58 -1.04 -1.29
C LEU A 29 -32.08 -1.02 -0.96
N TYR A 30 -31.71 -1.44 0.26
CA TYR A 30 -30.33 -1.39 0.71
C TYR A 30 -29.39 -2.34 -0.07
N PRO A 31 -29.76 -3.62 -0.31
CA PRO A 31 -28.98 -4.48 -1.18
C PRO A 31 -28.95 -4.01 -2.63
N ALA A 32 -30.07 -3.50 -3.16
CA ALA A 32 -30.13 -2.97 -4.53
C ALA A 32 -29.23 -1.75 -4.72
N ILE A 33 -29.18 -0.84 -3.74
CA ILE A 33 -28.25 0.30 -3.73
C ILE A 33 -26.80 -0.18 -3.63
N LEU A 34 -26.51 -1.18 -2.79
CA LEU A 34 -25.16 -1.76 -2.69
C LEU A 34 -24.74 -2.44 -3.99
N ILE A 35 -25.64 -3.15 -4.64
CA ILE A 35 -25.39 -3.77 -5.95
C ILE A 35 -25.18 -2.69 -7.03
N ALA A 36 -26.01 -1.64 -7.07
CA ALA A 36 -25.86 -0.54 -7.99
C ALA A 36 -24.55 0.24 -7.77
N LEU A 37 -24.15 0.45 -6.51
CA LEU A 37 -22.87 1.05 -6.16
C LEU A 37 -21.68 0.14 -6.52
N SER A 38 -21.82 -1.19 -6.35
CA SER A 38 -20.77 -2.13 -6.77
C SER A 38 -20.65 -2.19 -8.29
N PHE A 39 -21.77 -2.11 -9.04
CA PHE A 39 -21.78 -1.99 -10.50
C PHE A 39 -21.20 -0.65 -10.96
N LEU A 40 -21.52 0.45 -10.27
CA LEU A 40 -20.95 1.76 -10.54
C LEU A 40 -19.44 1.77 -10.26
N CYS A 41 -19.01 1.18 -9.15
CA CYS A 41 -17.58 0.99 -8.84
C CYS A 41 -16.90 0.07 -9.87
N TYR A 42 -17.55 -1.01 -10.30
CA TYR A 42 -17.04 -1.89 -11.36
C TYR A 42 -16.96 -1.18 -12.72
N PHE A 43 -17.95 -0.36 -13.05
CA PHE A 43 -17.98 0.43 -14.28
C PHE A 43 -16.92 1.54 -14.25
N LEU A 44 -16.76 2.24 -13.12
CA LEU A 44 -15.69 3.22 -12.90
C LEU A 44 -14.31 2.55 -12.88
N TYR A 45 -14.21 1.30 -12.41
CA TYR A 45 -12.98 0.51 -12.45
C TYR A 45 -12.56 0.12 -13.88
N ARG A 46 -13.51 -0.02 -14.80
CA ARG A 46 -13.25 -0.41 -16.19
C ARG A 46 -12.96 0.77 -17.13
N ILE A 47 -13.13 1.99 -16.66
CA ILE A 47 -12.60 3.17 -17.36
C ILE A 47 -11.13 3.25 -16.96
N ASP A 48 -10.27 2.65 -17.79
CA ASP A 48 -8.80 2.57 -17.64
C ASP A 48 -8.10 3.96 -17.52
N ASP A 49 -8.85 5.05 -17.56
CA ASP A 49 -8.35 6.41 -17.50
C ASP A 49 -8.46 7.09 -16.12
N PHE A 50 -8.96 6.39 -15.09
CA PHE A 50 -8.96 6.95 -13.74
C PHE A 50 -7.68 6.57 -12.98
N VAL A 51 -6.56 7.04 -13.50
CA VAL A 51 -5.33 7.15 -12.72
C VAL A 51 -5.58 8.23 -11.67
N HIS A 52 -5.80 7.84 -10.42
CA HIS A 52 -5.80 8.78 -9.31
C HIS A 52 -4.37 9.27 -9.11
N VAL A 53 -4.02 10.30 -9.87
CA VAL A 53 -2.80 11.06 -9.65
C VAL A 53 -3.04 11.84 -8.36
N CYS A 54 -2.49 11.36 -7.25
CA CYS A 54 -2.38 12.21 -6.07
C CYS A 54 -1.56 13.43 -6.49
N ARG A 55 -2.16 14.61 -6.48
CA ARG A 55 -1.47 15.85 -6.78
C ARG A 55 -0.53 16.16 -5.62
N ILE A 56 0.72 15.73 -5.78
CA ILE A 56 1.79 16.24 -4.93
C ILE A 56 2.05 17.69 -5.38
N PRO A 57 2.15 18.64 -4.43
CA PRO A 57 2.43 20.03 -4.79
C PRO A 57 3.67 20.15 -5.68
N PRO A 58 3.64 20.98 -6.72
CA PRO A 58 4.82 21.21 -7.55
C PRO A 58 5.99 21.68 -6.69
N GLY A 59 7.19 21.09 -6.92
CA GLY A 59 8.38 21.38 -6.11
C GLY A 59 8.56 20.51 -4.87
N THR A 60 7.67 19.53 -4.59
CA THR A 60 7.88 18.56 -3.53
C THR A 60 9.04 17.63 -3.90
N ILE A 61 10.12 17.71 -3.13
CA ILE A 61 11.32 16.87 -3.35
C ILE A 61 11.20 15.54 -2.62
N VAL A 62 10.44 15.51 -1.52
CA VAL A 62 10.23 14.35 -0.64
C VAL A 62 8.75 14.05 -0.54
N VAL A 63 8.38 12.79 -0.73
CA VAL A 63 7.02 12.29 -0.49
C VAL A 63 6.99 11.63 0.88
N ASP A 64 6.28 12.22 1.82
CA ASP A 64 6.07 11.69 3.17
C ASP A 64 4.59 11.30 3.40
N SER A 65 4.26 10.76 4.57
CA SER A 65 2.90 10.38 4.95
C SER A 65 1.89 11.55 4.91
N ARG A 66 2.36 12.79 4.95
CA ARG A 66 1.52 14.00 4.85
C ARG A 66 1.27 14.39 3.40
N SER A 67 2.21 14.07 2.52
CA SER A 67 2.13 14.35 1.07
C SER A 67 1.20 13.37 0.35
N ILE A 68 1.06 12.15 0.86
CA ILE A 68 0.24 11.07 0.28
C ILE A 68 -1.22 11.20 0.75
N ARG A 69 -1.76 12.40 0.70
CA ARG A 69 -3.20 12.58 0.87
C ARG A 69 -3.84 12.72 -0.50
N PRO A 70 -4.90 11.94 -0.79
CA PRO A 70 -5.67 12.18 -1.99
C PRO A 70 -6.25 13.58 -1.91
N TYR A 71 -5.79 14.47 -2.76
CA TYR A 71 -6.38 15.78 -2.90
C TYR A 71 -7.42 15.72 -4.02
N ASP A 72 -8.66 15.52 -3.63
CA ASP A 72 -9.82 15.89 -4.45
C ASP A 72 -10.68 16.83 -3.61
N PRO A 73 -10.82 18.12 -3.99
CA PRO A 73 -11.59 19.10 -3.22
C PRO A 73 -13.07 18.70 -3.06
N VAL A 74 -13.61 17.88 -3.96
CA VAL A 74 -15.00 17.36 -3.86
C VAL A 74 -15.08 16.23 -2.84
N PHE A 75 -14.00 15.42 -2.71
CA PHE A 75 -13.92 14.33 -1.76
C PHE A 75 -13.46 14.80 -0.37
N ASP A 76 -12.66 15.86 -0.26
CA ASP A 76 -12.14 16.33 1.03
C ASP A 76 -13.27 16.84 1.95
N ASP A 77 -14.27 17.51 1.41
CA ASP A 77 -15.49 17.92 2.15
C ASP A 77 -16.37 16.72 2.50
N PHE A 78 -16.46 15.73 1.63
CA PHE A 78 -17.21 14.51 1.88
C PHE A 78 -16.52 13.69 2.99
N PHE A 79 -15.19 13.57 3.00
CA PHE A 79 -14.42 12.85 4.00
C PHE A 79 -14.32 13.60 5.35
N ARG A 80 -14.23 14.92 5.36
CA ARG A 80 -14.26 15.72 6.60
C ARG A 80 -15.59 15.65 7.34
N SER A 81 -16.69 15.42 6.64
CA SER A 81 -18.03 15.34 7.27
C SER A 81 -18.23 14.11 8.15
N GLY A 82 -17.32 13.11 8.12
CA GLY A 82 -17.39 11.88 8.93
C GLY A 82 -18.59 10.97 8.60
N LYS A 83 -19.33 11.25 7.52
CA LYS A 83 -20.58 10.55 7.17
C LYS A 83 -20.42 9.45 6.13
N HIS A 84 -19.18 9.18 5.69
CA HIS A 84 -18.91 8.14 4.68
C HIS A 84 -18.55 6.79 5.33
N PRO A 85 -18.93 5.68 4.71
CA PRO A 85 -18.40 4.37 5.08
C PRO A 85 -16.90 4.37 4.80
N LYS A 86 -16.06 4.09 5.79
CA LYS A 86 -14.61 3.88 5.63
C LYS A 86 -14.26 2.92 4.48
N LEU A 87 -15.25 2.09 4.08
CA LEU A 87 -15.14 1.12 2.99
C LEU A 87 -14.86 1.75 1.61
N LEU A 88 -15.32 2.98 1.34
CA LEU A 88 -15.12 3.60 0.01
C LEU A 88 -13.68 4.10 -0.18
N SER A 89 -13.07 4.62 0.87
CA SER A 89 -11.65 5.02 0.83
C SER A 89 -10.74 3.82 0.57
N TYR A 90 -11.12 2.65 1.04
CA TYR A 90 -10.39 1.39 0.89
C TYR A 90 -10.37 0.84 -0.54
N LEU A 91 -11.35 1.17 -1.36
CA LEU A 91 -11.46 0.67 -2.74
C LEU A 91 -10.66 1.49 -3.74
N MET A 92 -10.25 2.71 -3.39
CA MET A 92 -9.71 3.69 -4.35
C MET A 92 -8.17 3.68 -4.48
N TYR A 93 -7.41 3.09 -3.54
CA TYR A 93 -5.94 3.20 -3.50
C TYR A 93 -5.19 1.92 -3.87
N ARG A 94 -5.58 1.27 -4.98
CA ARG A 94 -4.90 0.04 -5.42
C ARG A 94 -3.61 0.30 -6.20
N HIS A 95 -3.56 1.39 -6.91
CA HIS A 95 -2.43 1.77 -7.75
C HIS A 95 -2.06 3.22 -7.47
N TYR A 96 -0.78 3.48 -7.26
CA TYR A 96 -0.28 4.80 -6.94
C TYR A 96 0.82 5.20 -7.90
N VAL A 97 0.73 6.40 -8.47
CA VAL A 97 1.76 6.95 -9.34
C VAL A 97 2.47 8.10 -8.62
N ILE A 98 3.76 7.95 -8.38
CA ILE A 98 4.58 9.02 -7.81
C ILE A 98 4.97 9.97 -8.95
N PRO A 99 4.71 11.29 -8.83
CA PRO A 99 5.03 12.25 -9.88
C PRO A 99 6.53 12.36 -10.18
N ASP A 100 6.85 12.73 -11.42
CA ASP A 100 8.20 13.07 -11.79
C ASP A 100 8.77 14.23 -10.96
N GLY A 101 10.09 14.21 -10.71
CA GLY A 101 10.77 15.21 -9.91
C GLY A 101 10.83 14.91 -8.41
N VAL A 102 10.11 13.90 -7.92
CA VAL A 102 10.28 13.40 -6.55
C VAL A 102 11.63 12.73 -6.42
N MET A 103 12.44 13.17 -5.48
CA MET A 103 13.80 12.67 -5.23
C MET A 103 13.87 11.60 -4.15
N GLU A 104 12.93 11.61 -3.22
CA GLU A 104 12.90 10.70 -2.07
C GLU A 104 11.47 10.30 -1.70
N ILE A 105 11.27 9.02 -1.44
CA ILE A 105 10.09 8.51 -0.74
C ILE A 105 10.46 8.54 0.74
N GLY A 106 9.81 9.42 1.50
CA GLY A 106 10.18 9.72 2.87
C GLY A 106 9.85 8.61 3.87
N GLU A 107 10.24 8.85 5.13
CA GLU A 107 9.97 7.93 6.23
C GLU A 107 8.45 7.69 6.39
N SER A 108 8.06 6.43 6.53
CA SER A 108 6.68 5.99 6.75
C SER A 108 5.66 6.50 5.73
N ALA A 109 6.12 6.83 4.51
CA ALA A 109 5.30 7.51 3.50
C ALA A 109 3.96 6.81 3.26
N PHE A 110 3.92 5.49 3.18
CA PHE A 110 2.70 4.71 2.94
C PHE A 110 2.17 3.99 4.18
N LEU A 111 2.79 4.10 5.35
CA LEU A 111 2.44 3.33 6.55
C LEU A 111 1.01 3.60 7.03
N GLU A 112 0.58 4.86 7.07
CA GLU A 112 -0.72 5.25 7.64
C GLU A 112 -1.82 5.47 6.57
N SER A 113 -1.44 5.68 5.32
CA SER A 113 -2.33 6.25 4.30
C SER A 113 -3.05 5.22 3.42
N GLY A 114 -3.11 3.97 3.80
CA GLY A 114 -3.83 2.97 3.01
C GLY A 114 -2.96 1.87 2.42
N CYS A 115 -1.81 1.63 3.01
CA CYS A 115 -0.91 0.53 2.72
C CYS A 115 -1.63 -0.82 2.61
N LEU A 116 -2.70 -0.99 3.38
CA LEU A 116 -3.55 -2.18 3.36
C LEU A 116 -4.21 -2.47 2.00
N PHE A 117 -4.28 -1.48 1.09
CA PHE A 117 -4.96 -1.65 -0.21
C PHE A 117 -4.04 -1.44 -1.41
N LEU A 118 -2.82 -0.93 -1.17
CA LEU A 118 -1.83 -0.69 -2.20
C LEU A 118 -1.39 -2.01 -2.85
N ARG A 119 -1.65 -2.16 -4.15
CA ARG A 119 -1.24 -3.33 -4.94
C ARG A 119 -0.02 -3.08 -5.79
N SER A 120 0.11 -1.87 -6.28
CA SER A 120 1.23 -1.45 -7.12
C SER A 120 1.52 0.03 -6.95
N VAL A 121 2.78 0.38 -7.15
CA VAL A 121 3.28 1.75 -7.12
C VAL A 121 4.17 1.94 -8.34
N GLU A 122 3.95 3.03 -9.07
CA GLU A 122 4.89 3.51 -10.09
C GLU A 122 5.82 4.54 -9.48
N ILE A 123 7.11 4.24 -9.53
CA ILE A 123 8.16 5.09 -8.96
C ILE A 123 8.95 5.70 -10.12
N PRO A 124 9.05 7.04 -10.23
CA PRO A 124 9.78 7.67 -11.32
C PRO A 124 11.30 7.55 -11.14
N GLY A 125 12.04 7.60 -12.25
CA GLY A 125 13.51 7.51 -12.25
C GLY A 125 14.24 8.67 -11.54
N SER A 126 13.51 9.72 -11.14
CA SER A 126 14.04 10.81 -10.32
C SER A 126 14.32 10.40 -8.87
N VAL A 127 13.64 9.33 -8.37
CA VAL A 127 13.78 8.88 -6.98
C VAL A 127 15.16 8.27 -6.74
N LYS A 128 15.86 8.76 -5.73
CA LYS A 128 17.20 8.31 -5.30
C LYS A 128 17.15 7.43 -4.04
N LYS A 129 16.12 7.63 -3.21
CA LYS A 129 16.06 7.00 -1.90
C LYS A 129 14.65 6.53 -1.55
N ILE A 130 14.58 5.30 -1.05
CA ILE A 130 13.38 4.76 -0.39
C ILE A 130 13.61 4.85 1.10
N GLY A 131 12.83 5.68 1.77
CA GLY A 131 13.00 6.00 3.18
C GLY A 131 12.63 4.88 4.14
N ARG A 132 12.97 5.09 5.40
CA ARG A 132 12.70 4.16 6.50
C ARG A 132 11.20 3.85 6.58
N SER A 133 10.85 2.56 6.69
CA SER A 133 9.46 2.11 6.81
C SER A 133 8.52 2.63 5.71
N ALA A 134 9.03 3.10 4.58
CA ALA A 134 8.24 3.80 3.55
C ALA A 134 7.03 2.97 3.06
N PHE A 135 7.18 1.66 2.92
CA PHE A 135 6.15 0.70 2.51
C PHE A 135 5.93 -0.38 3.57
N GLU A 136 6.26 -0.10 4.82
CA GLU A 136 6.08 -1.09 5.89
C GLU A 136 4.61 -1.51 6.00
N GLU A 137 4.39 -2.83 6.14
CA GLU A 137 3.06 -3.46 6.24
C GLU A 137 2.14 -3.25 5.01
N CYS A 138 2.69 -2.92 3.83
CA CYS A 138 1.94 -2.91 2.58
C CYS A 138 1.55 -4.35 2.16
N CYS A 139 0.61 -4.93 2.93
CA CYS A 139 0.28 -6.35 2.84
C CYS A 139 -0.30 -6.80 1.50
N ASN A 140 -0.85 -5.88 0.70
CA ASN A 140 -1.41 -6.19 -0.62
C ASN A 140 -0.46 -5.88 -1.79
N LEU A 141 0.72 -5.31 -1.52
CA LEU A 141 1.74 -5.09 -2.53
C LEU A 141 2.29 -6.45 -2.99
N THR A 142 2.13 -6.76 -4.27
CA THR A 142 2.54 -8.05 -4.84
C THR A 142 3.83 -7.97 -5.63
N THR A 143 4.06 -6.82 -6.24
CA THR A 143 5.26 -6.55 -7.05
C THR A 143 5.73 -5.13 -6.79
N ILE A 144 7.03 -4.94 -6.78
CA ILE A 144 7.67 -3.63 -6.78
C ILE A 144 8.82 -3.63 -7.77
N GLU A 145 8.82 -2.62 -8.61
CA GLU A 145 9.89 -2.34 -9.55
C GLU A 145 10.51 -0.99 -9.17
N LEU A 146 11.77 -1.04 -8.75
CA LEU A 146 12.51 0.17 -8.42
C LEU A 146 13.25 0.64 -9.68
N PRO A 147 13.05 1.91 -10.09
CA PRO A 147 13.65 2.40 -11.32
C PRO A 147 15.15 2.63 -11.17
N GLU A 148 15.83 2.67 -12.32
CA GLU A 148 17.22 3.14 -12.36
C GLU A 148 17.30 4.56 -11.79
N GLY A 149 18.27 4.75 -10.90
CA GLY A 149 18.43 5.98 -10.14
C GLY A 149 18.27 5.80 -8.64
N VAL A 150 17.51 4.79 -8.18
CA VAL A 150 17.43 4.47 -6.75
C VAL A 150 18.77 3.92 -6.27
N GLU A 151 19.36 4.57 -5.28
CA GLU A 151 20.68 4.24 -4.74
C GLU A 151 20.59 3.59 -3.35
N THR A 152 19.55 3.91 -2.58
CA THR A 152 19.43 3.46 -1.19
C THR A 152 18.03 3.00 -0.85
N ILE A 153 17.94 1.82 -0.24
CA ILE A 153 16.76 1.34 0.46
C ILE A 153 17.07 1.39 1.96
N GLU A 154 16.36 2.24 2.69
CA GLU A 154 16.57 2.43 4.11
C GLU A 154 16.01 1.29 4.99
N PRO A 155 16.34 1.23 6.29
CA PRO A 155 15.84 0.19 7.17
C PRO A 155 14.33 0.06 7.17
N LEU A 156 13.83 -1.19 7.21
CA LEU A 156 12.40 -1.55 7.31
C LEU A 156 11.53 -1.11 6.12
N ALA A 157 12.11 -0.60 5.03
CA ALA A 157 11.38 0.04 3.93
C ALA A 157 10.21 -0.79 3.39
N PHE A 158 10.33 -2.11 3.27
CA PHE A 158 9.29 -3.05 2.82
C PHE A 158 9.00 -4.13 3.87
N ARG A 159 9.27 -3.82 5.15
CA ARG A 159 9.03 -4.78 6.23
C ARG A 159 7.56 -5.23 6.22
N ARG A 160 7.35 -6.57 6.36
CA ARG A 160 6.01 -7.19 6.42
C ARG A 160 5.12 -6.96 5.19
N CYS A 161 5.69 -6.71 4.02
CA CYS A 161 4.97 -6.82 2.75
C CYS A 161 4.73 -8.31 2.45
N VAL A 162 3.81 -8.92 3.20
CA VAL A 162 3.66 -10.40 3.24
C VAL A 162 3.30 -11.04 1.91
N ASN A 163 2.65 -10.32 1.00
CA ASN A 163 2.28 -10.79 -0.33
C ASN A 163 3.25 -10.35 -1.45
N LEU A 164 4.38 -9.72 -1.10
CA LEU A 164 5.37 -9.27 -2.06
C LEU A 164 6.12 -10.47 -2.65
N LYS A 165 5.82 -10.81 -3.91
CA LYS A 165 6.38 -11.97 -4.62
C LYS A 165 7.57 -11.63 -5.48
N ARG A 166 7.57 -10.42 -6.05
CA ARG A 166 8.60 -9.98 -7.00
C ARG A 166 9.13 -8.61 -6.64
N VAL A 167 10.44 -8.52 -6.58
CA VAL A 167 11.19 -7.27 -6.36
C VAL A 167 12.20 -7.16 -7.48
N GLU A 168 12.14 -6.06 -8.24
CA GLU A 168 13.16 -5.70 -9.23
C GLU A 168 14.00 -4.56 -8.67
N LEU A 169 15.29 -4.83 -8.48
CA LEU A 169 16.25 -3.88 -7.95
C LEU A 169 17.10 -3.31 -9.08
N PRO A 170 17.31 -1.99 -9.13
CA PRO A 170 18.08 -1.33 -10.19
C PRO A 170 19.60 -1.50 -10.00
N ASN A 171 20.35 -1.41 -11.09
CA ASN A 171 21.82 -1.50 -11.03
C ASN A 171 22.46 -0.32 -10.29
N SER A 172 21.75 0.80 -10.17
CA SER A 172 22.18 1.97 -9.38
C SER A 172 22.18 1.75 -7.87
N LEU A 173 21.55 0.66 -7.38
CA LEU A 173 21.41 0.38 -5.94
C LEU A 173 22.75 0.09 -5.29
N LYS A 174 23.03 0.72 -4.15
CA LYS A 174 24.29 0.60 -3.38
C LYS A 174 24.09 -0.07 -2.05
N THR A 175 22.97 0.20 -1.37
CA THR A 175 22.73 -0.30 0.00
C THR A 175 21.31 -0.81 0.20
N ILE A 176 21.19 -1.89 0.96
CA ILE A 176 19.93 -2.44 1.45
C ILE A 176 19.97 -2.40 2.98
N GLY A 177 19.11 -1.59 3.56
CA GLY A 177 19.05 -1.34 5.00
C GLY A 177 18.61 -2.53 5.84
N GLY A 178 18.84 -2.45 7.14
CA GLY A 178 18.44 -3.48 8.09
C GLY A 178 16.94 -3.75 8.08
N GLY A 179 16.54 -5.02 8.01
CA GLY A 179 15.13 -5.41 7.96
C GLY A 179 14.35 -4.91 6.76
N ALA A 180 15.00 -4.42 5.70
CA ALA A 180 14.33 -3.76 4.57
C ALA A 180 13.22 -4.61 3.95
N PHE A 181 13.39 -5.93 3.87
CA PHE A 181 12.40 -6.90 3.36
C PHE A 181 12.01 -7.92 4.43
N ALA A 182 12.27 -7.64 5.72
CA ALA A 182 11.95 -8.61 6.77
C ALA A 182 10.47 -8.96 6.79
N GLY A 183 10.15 -10.26 6.81
CA GLY A 183 8.78 -10.76 6.81
C GLY A 183 8.04 -10.67 5.48
N CYS A 184 8.74 -10.50 4.35
CA CYS A 184 8.18 -10.66 3.00
C CYS A 184 8.01 -12.16 2.70
N THR A 185 7.00 -12.77 3.32
CA THR A 185 6.86 -14.23 3.34
C THR A 185 6.57 -14.86 1.98
N ALA A 186 6.03 -14.10 1.02
CA ALA A 186 5.74 -14.59 -0.33
C ALA A 186 6.89 -14.37 -1.32
N LEU A 187 8.03 -13.76 -0.91
CA LEU A 187 9.17 -13.52 -1.77
C LEU A 187 9.92 -14.85 -2.00
N GLU A 188 9.95 -15.33 -3.25
CA GLU A 188 10.53 -16.61 -3.61
C GLU A 188 11.98 -16.49 -4.09
N LYS A 189 12.28 -15.42 -4.81
CA LYS A 189 13.62 -15.16 -5.37
C LYS A 189 13.94 -13.68 -5.42
N ILE A 190 15.21 -13.35 -5.33
CA ILE A 190 15.72 -12.00 -5.50
C ILE A 190 17.10 -11.99 -6.11
N ARG A 191 17.33 -11.09 -7.02
CA ARG A 191 18.65 -10.78 -7.56
C ARG A 191 19.15 -9.47 -6.97
N ILE A 192 20.29 -9.53 -6.30
CA ILE A 192 20.95 -8.33 -5.78
C ILE A 192 21.92 -7.81 -6.84
N PRO A 193 21.77 -6.55 -7.30
CA PRO A 193 22.64 -5.99 -8.33
C PRO A 193 24.11 -5.86 -7.92
N ASP A 194 24.99 -5.85 -8.90
CA ASP A 194 26.45 -5.78 -8.69
C ASP A 194 26.90 -4.47 -7.96
N GLY A 195 26.11 -3.42 -8.04
CA GLY A 195 26.36 -2.15 -7.35
C GLY A 195 26.19 -2.19 -5.84
N VAL A 196 25.50 -3.24 -5.30
CA VAL A 196 25.23 -3.34 -3.87
C VAL A 196 26.48 -3.77 -3.11
N THR A 197 26.93 -2.91 -2.20
CA THR A 197 28.11 -3.15 -1.39
C THR A 197 27.79 -3.70 0.00
N GLU A 198 26.56 -3.48 0.49
CA GLU A 198 26.16 -3.87 1.84
C GLU A 198 24.68 -4.25 1.92
N ILE A 199 24.41 -5.35 2.64
CA ILE A 199 23.10 -5.84 3.03
C ILE A 199 23.02 -5.81 4.55
N GLY A 200 22.08 -5.04 5.07
CA GLY A 200 21.93 -4.76 6.51
C GLY A 200 21.44 -5.94 7.35
N ILE A 201 21.50 -5.79 8.66
CA ILE A 201 21.09 -6.79 9.65
C ILE A 201 19.62 -7.20 9.39
N GLY A 202 19.38 -8.51 9.28
CA GLY A 202 18.03 -9.05 9.10
C GLY A 202 17.31 -8.56 7.85
N ALA A 203 18.01 -8.09 6.81
CA ALA A 203 17.39 -7.47 5.63
C ALA A 203 16.29 -8.32 5.01
N PHE A 204 16.45 -9.65 5.01
CA PHE A 204 15.48 -10.65 4.51
C PHE A 204 15.02 -11.61 5.62
N LEU A 205 15.12 -11.17 6.88
CA LEU A 205 14.71 -11.99 8.03
C LEU A 205 13.28 -12.48 7.87
N GLY A 206 13.05 -13.80 7.97
CA GLY A 206 11.71 -14.38 7.91
C GLY A 206 11.03 -14.33 6.54
N CYS A 207 11.78 -14.15 5.45
CA CYS A 207 11.29 -14.37 4.09
C CYS A 207 11.18 -15.89 3.85
N SER A 208 10.14 -16.50 4.42
CA SER A 208 10.03 -17.95 4.55
C SER A 208 9.87 -18.72 3.22
N SER A 209 9.54 -18.06 2.12
CA SER A 209 9.48 -18.66 0.79
C SER A 209 10.74 -18.41 -0.04
N LEU A 210 11.71 -17.62 0.47
CA LEU A 210 12.90 -17.25 -0.29
C LEU A 210 13.86 -18.43 -0.41
N VAL A 211 13.98 -18.98 -1.61
CA VAL A 211 14.81 -20.15 -1.93
C VAL A 211 16.00 -19.80 -2.81
N ASP A 212 15.89 -18.72 -3.59
CA ASP A 212 16.92 -18.36 -4.56
C ASP A 212 17.35 -16.89 -4.42
N VAL A 213 18.67 -16.73 -4.22
CA VAL A 213 19.31 -15.42 -4.08
C VAL A 213 20.55 -15.39 -4.97
N GLU A 214 20.61 -14.39 -5.83
CA GLU A 214 21.81 -14.04 -6.58
C GLU A 214 22.51 -12.88 -5.87
N LEU A 215 23.72 -13.11 -5.38
CA LEU A 215 24.51 -12.10 -4.67
C LEU A 215 25.70 -11.65 -5.52
N PRO A 216 26.02 -10.34 -5.55
CA PRO A 216 27.21 -9.87 -6.22
C PRO A 216 28.49 -10.28 -5.49
N PRO A 217 29.60 -10.43 -6.20
CA PRO A 217 30.86 -10.79 -5.58
C PRO A 217 31.32 -9.72 -4.60
N GLY A 218 31.72 -10.16 -3.39
CA GLY A 218 32.30 -9.25 -2.38
C GLY A 218 31.30 -8.42 -1.60
N VAL A 219 30.00 -8.59 -1.78
CA VAL A 219 28.96 -7.92 -0.97
C VAL A 219 29.15 -8.22 0.51
N LYS A 220 29.01 -7.21 1.36
CA LYS A 220 29.01 -7.39 2.82
C LYS A 220 27.62 -7.77 3.26
N VAL A 221 27.49 -8.96 3.82
CA VAL A 221 26.22 -9.44 4.38
C VAL A 221 26.29 -9.36 5.90
N ALA A 222 25.40 -8.58 6.49
CA ALA A 222 25.30 -8.44 7.93
C ALA A 222 24.71 -9.71 8.59
N PRO A 223 24.90 -9.91 9.90
CA PRO A 223 24.30 -11.01 10.63
C PRO A 223 22.78 -11.09 10.43
N GLU A 224 22.25 -12.31 10.45
CA GLU A 224 20.81 -12.58 10.35
C GLU A 224 20.13 -12.09 9.06
N ALA A 225 20.88 -11.56 8.08
CA ALA A 225 20.31 -10.99 6.88
C ALA A 225 19.34 -11.95 6.16
N PHE A 226 19.60 -13.24 6.19
CA PHE A 226 18.79 -14.30 5.57
C PHE A 226 18.25 -15.33 6.59
N SER A 227 18.19 -14.98 7.87
CA SER A 227 17.64 -15.88 8.89
C SER A 227 16.16 -16.17 8.63
N GLY A 228 15.77 -17.45 8.75
CA GLY A 228 14.38 -17.88 8.50
C GLY A 228 13.97 -17.87 7.03
N THR A 229 14.96 -17.93 6.13
CA THR A 229 14.78 -18.18 4.69
C THR A 229 15.07 -19.64 4.36
N LEU A 230 14.78 -20.05 3.13
CA LEU A 230 15.13 -21.36 2.58
C LEU A 230 16.40 -21.31 1.71
N VAL A 231 17.11 -20.18 1.71
CA VAL A 231 18.37 -20.01 0.95
C VAL A 231 19.44 -20.93 1.53
N PRO A 232 20.10 -21.75 0.71
CA PRO A 232 21.19 -22.62 1.16
C PRO A 232 22.35 -21.82 1.74
N PRO A 233 22.90 -22.22 2.91
CA PRO A 233 23.96 -21.47 3.59
C PRO A 233 25.22 -21.22 2.75
N GLU A 234 25.52 -22.13 1.84
CA GLU A 234 26.66 -22.02 0.90
C GLU A 234 26.53 -20.85 -0.08
N LYS A 235 25.33 -20.36 -0.33
CA LYS A 235 25.09 -19.18 -1.17
C LYS A 235 25.32 -17.86 -0.43
N ILE A 236 25.39 -17.89 0.91
CA ILE A 236 25.51 -16.70 1.75
C ILE A 236 26.97 -16.57 2.20
N PRO A 237 27.67 -15.49 1.80
CA PRO A 237 29.03 -15.28 2.29
C PRO A 237 29.03 -15.11 3.81
N PRO A 238 30.05 -15.67 4.50
CA PRO A 238 30.15 -15.53 5.95
C PRO A 238 30.21 -14.05 6.37
N PRO A 239 29.57 -13.67 7.48
CA PRO A 239 29.64 -12.31 7.97
C PRO A 239 31.09 -11.95 8.26
N LYS A 240 31.55 -10.81 7.75
CA LYS A 240 32.89 -10.32 8.11
C LYS A 240 32.95 -10.10 9.61
N GLN A 241 33.85 -10.80 10.28
CA GLN A 241 34.17 -10.53 11.67
C GLN A 241 34.67 -9.08 11.80
N PRO A 242 34.28 -8.34 12.84
CA PRO A 242 34.90 -7.05 13.10
C PRO A 242 36.41 -7.27 13.21
N GLN A 243 37.17 -6.56 12.41
CA GLN A 243 38.63 -6.57 12.54
C GLN A 243 38.98 -5.91 13.88
N PRO A 244 39.93 -6.49 14.65
CA PRO A 244 40.33 -5.97 15.96
C PRO A 244 40.92 -4.57 15.88
#